data_f689f760879e250f0b1ae75b11e91822
#
_entry.id   f689f760879e250f0b1ae75b11e91822
#
_cell.length_a   1.000
_cell.length_b   1.000
_cell.length_c   1.000
_cell.angle_alpha   90.00
_cell.angle_beta   90.00
_cell.angle_gamma   90.00
#
_symmetry.space_group_name_H-M   'P 1'
#
loop_
_entity.id
_entity.type
_entity.pdbx_description
1 polymer ?
#
loop_
_entity_poly.entity_id
_entity_poly.type
_entity_poly.pdbx_seq_one_letter_code
_entity_poly.pdbx_strand_id
1 'polypeptide(L)'
;MNWVYVGIYSNDTGGGGVPLANDHEDLGPNSFALKQNYPNPFNPITKIKYDLEKSGDVLLEIFDIRGHRVKTLLDEFHVSGSHELTFDGSQMASGVYFYTMTASGINKTRKLVLMK
;
A
#
# COMPACT_ATOMS: atom_id res chain seq x y z
N MET A 1 -10.48 7.39 -4.17
CA MET A 1 -10.49 7.06 -3.56
C MET A 1 -10.55 7.24 -3.54
N ASN A 2 -10.14 7.04 -4.16
CA ASN A 2 -10.05 6.97 -3.86
C ASN A 2 -9.94 7.13 -4.19
N TRP A 3 -9.39 6.68 -4.63
CA TRP A 3 -9.28 6.52 -4.55
C TRP A 3 -9.23 6.82 -5.01
N VAL A 4 -8.53 6.66 -5.00
CA VAL A 4 -8.45 6.72 -4.90
C VAL A 4 -8.47 7.12 -5.38
N TYR A 5 -8.35 7.05 -5.76
CA TYR A 5 -8.43 7.11 -5.74
C TYR A 5 -8.41 7.37 -6.08
N VAL A 6 -7.76 7.27 -6.14
CA VAL A 6 -7.76 7.39 -6.04
C VAL A 6 -7.78 7.71 -6.26
N GLY A 7 -7.53 8.12 -6.58
CA GLY A 7 -7.58 8.00 -6.38
C GLY A 7 -7.66 8.52 -6.63
N ILE A 8 -7.17 8.43 -6.62
CA ILE A 8 -7.41 8.72 -6.35
C ILE A 8 -7.85 9.34 -6.54
N TYR A 9 -7.56 9.47 -6.82
CA TYR A 9 -8.04 9.88 -6.53
C TYR A 9 -8.33 10.55 -6.69
N SER A 10 -7.90 10.97 -6.88
CA SER A 10 -8.14 11.53 -6.74
C SER A 10 -8.42 12.24 -7.02
N ASN A 11 -8.22 12.75 -7.38
CA ASN A 11 -8.42 13.45 -7.43
C ASN A 11 -8.45 14.17 -7.88
N ASP A 12 -8.16 14.48 -8.29
CA ASP A 12 -8.12 15.12 -8.51
C ASP A 12 -8.27 15.98 -9.10
N THR A 13 -8.11 16.43 -9.43
CA THR A 13 -8.20 17.12 -9.67
C THR A 13 -8.34 17.97 -10.18
N GLY A 14 -8.05 18.40 -10.53
CA GLY A 14 -7.98 18.81 -10.66
C GLY A 14 -7.77 19.49 -11.24
N GLY A 15 -7.56 19.73 -11.49
CA GLY A 15 -7.09 19.85 -11.58
C GLY A 15 -6.64 20.09 -11.98
N GLY A 16 -6.39 20.27 -12.14
CA GLY A 16 -5.78 19.91 -12.06
C GLY A 16 -5.29 19.74 -12.20
N GLY A 17 -5.08 19.65 -12.26
CA GLY A 17 -4.53 18.92 -12.01
C GLY A 17 -3.99 18.60 -12.16
N VAL A 18 -3.64 18.52 -12.39
CA VAL A 18 -3.11 17.88 -12.21
C VAL A 18 -2.73 17.39 -12.36
N PRO A 19 -2.37 17.19 -12.41
CA PRO A 19 -1.96 16.40 -12.24
C PRO A 19 -1.47 16.02 -12.55
N LEU A 20 -1.02 15.98 -12.70
CA LEU A 20 -0.51 15.42 -12.56
C LEU A 20 -0.26 14.83 -12.58
N ALA A 21 -0.04 14.67 -12.76
CA ALA A 21 0.17 13.88 -12.37
C ALA A 21 0.48 13.55 -12.27
N ASN A 22 0.67 13.52 -12.33
CA ASN A 22 0.97 13.04 -11.82
C ASN A 22 0.98 12.51 -11.27
N ASP A 23 1.09 12.16 -11.52
CA ASP A 23 1.15 11.68 -10.72
C ASP A 23 2.01 11.59 -10.08
N HIS A 24 2.10 12.29 -10.29
CA HIS A 24 3.15 11.80 -9.56
C HIS A 24 3.04 12.21 -8.14
N GLU A 25 3.48 11.39 -7.33
CA GLU A 25 3.27 11.61 -5.96
C GLU A 25 4.15 12.65 -5.42
N ASP A 26 3.63 13.48 -4.58
CA ASP A 26 4.44 14.43 -3.91
C ASP A 26 5.03 13.78 -2.69
N LEU A 27 6.33 13.59 -2.70
CA LEU A 27 6.98 12.92 -1.61
C LEU A 27 7.69 13.93 -0.74
N GLY A 28 6.96 14.46 0.23
CA GLY A 28 7.58 15.34 1.21
C GLY A 28 8.55 14.58 2.09
N PRO A 29 9.20 15.26 3.04
CA PRO A 29 10.27 14.65 3.82
C PRO A 29 9.84 13.51 4.72
N ASN A 30 8.54 13.38 5.01
CA ASN A 30 8.05 12.30 5.84
C ASN A 30 7.20 11.32 5.09
N SER A 31 7.18 11.39 3.76
CA SER A 31 6.32 10.52 2.99
C SER A 31 7.04 9.24 2.58
N PHE A 32 6.29 8.36 1.97
CA PHE A 32 6.80 7.10 1.50
C PHE A 32 6.04 6.69 0.25
N ALA A 33 6.59 5.72 -0.48
CA ALA A 33 5.92 5.16 -1.64
C ALA A 33 5.57 3.72 -1.34
N LEU A 34 4.29 3.37 -1.51
CA LEU A 34 3.80 2.01 -1.35
C LEU A 34 3.49 1.47 -2.73
N LYS A 35 4.21 0.44 -3.15
CA LYS A 35 4.09 -0.08 -4.49
C LYS A 35 3.05 -1.17 -4.57
N GLN A 36 2.55 -1.42 -5.77
CA GLN A 36 1.61 -2.50 -6.00
C GLN A 36 2.32 -3.83 -5.78
N ASN A 37 1.67 -4.75 -5.08
CA ASN A 37 2.25 -6.07 -4.86
C ASN A 37 2.42 -6.78 -6.21
N TYR A 38 3.43 -7.63 -6.28
CA TYR A 38 3.71 -8.38 -7.51
C TYR A 38 4.11 -9.80 -7.14
N PRO A 39 3.49 -10.79 -7.76
CA PRO A 39 2.43 -10.73 -8.75
C PRO A 39 1.09 -10.32 -8.13
N ASN A 40 0.20 -9.80 -8.98
CA ASN A 40 -1.17 -9.45 -8.59
C ASN A 40 -2.06 -9.64 -9.80
N PRO A 41 -2.98 -10.63 -9.82
CA PRO A 41 -3.31 -11.54 -8.70
C PRO A 41 -2.16 -12.45 -8.33
N PHE A 42 -2.21 -12.99 -7.12
CA PHE A 42 -1.13 -13.84 -6.62
C PHE A 42 -1.68 -15.17 -6.09
N ASN A 43 -0.80 -16.20 -6.04
CA ASN A 43 -1.21 -17.54 -5.62
C ASN A 43 0.01 -18.32 -5.16
N PRO A 44 0.20 -18.56 -3.89
CA PRO A 44 -0.35 -17.79 -2.77
C PRO A 44 0.65 -16.76 -2.24
N ILE A 45 1.77 -16.55 -2.95
CA ILE A 45 2.87 -15.71 -2.49
C ILE A 45 2.95 -14.46 -3.36
N THR A 46 3.16 -13.34 -2.71
CA THR A 46 3.40 -12.08 -3.41
C THR A 46 4.43 -11.28 -2.63
N LYS A 47 4.97 -10.26 -3.28
CA LYS A 47 5.92 -9.36 -2.63
C LYS A 47 5.35 -7.95 -2.62
N ILE A 48 5.56 -7.27 -1.51
CA ILE A 48 5.14 -5.89 -1.35
C ILE A 48 6.40 -5.07 -1.14
N LYS A 49 6.57 -4.04 -1.95
CA LYS A 49 7.72 -3.16 -1.89
C LYS A 49 7.30 -1.78 -1.46
N TYR A 50 8.14 -1.12 -0.71
CA TYR A 50 7.90 0.26 -0.34
C TYR A 50 9.22 0.97 -0.14
N ASP A 51 9.18 2.29 -0.35
CA ASP A 51 10.35 3.13 -0.17
C ASP A 51 10.05 4.13 0.94
N LEU A 52 10.96 4.25 1.89
CA LEU A 52 10.83 5.20 2.98
C LEU A 52 11.74 6.38 2.74
N GLU A 53 11.16 7.57 2.78
CA GLU A 53 11.94 8.78 2.67
C GLU A 53 12.72 9.02 3.96
N LYS A 54 12.16 8.63 5.08
CA LYS A 54 12.71 8.88 6.39
C LYS A 54 12.54 7.67 7.28
N SER A 55 13.55 7.35 8.07
CA SER A 55 13.48 6.22 9.00
C SER A 55 12.40 6.46 10.05
N GLY A 56 11.71 5.40 10.42
CA GLY A 56 10.66 5.48 11.43
C GLY A 56 9.90 4.19 11.56
N ASP A 57 8.85 4.23 12.36
CA ASP A 57 8.00 3.07 12.57
C ASP A 57 7.09 2.86 11.38
N VAL A 58 6.95 1.61 10.98
CA VAL A 58 6.15 1.21 9.82
C VAL A 58 5.15 0.16 10.26
N LEU A 59 3.89 0.38 9.90
CA LEU A 59 2.82 -0.58 10.15
C LEU A 59 2.21 -0.97 8.81
N LEU A 60 2.16 -2.26 8.54
CA LEU A 60 1.59 -2.77 7.28
C LEU A 60 0.56 -3.82 7.63
N GLU A 61 -0.68 -3.58 7.22
CA GLU A 61 -1.82 -4.41 7.61
C GLU A 61 -2.63 -4.82 6.40
N ILE A 62 -3.28 -6.00 6.50
CA ILE A 62 -4.18 -6.51 5.46
C ILE A 62 -5.61 -6.41 5.97
N PHE A 63 -6.51 -5.94 5.11
CA PHE A 63 -7.93 -5.80 5.41
C PHE A 63 -8.75 -6.53 4.36
N ASP A 64 -9.93 -7.04 4.75
CA ASP A 64 -10.86 -7.64 3.80
C ASP A 64 -11.73 -6.54 3.16
N ILE A 65 -12.66 -6.94 2.28
CA ILE A 65 -13.47 -5.97 1.55
C ILE A 65 -14.44 -5.23 2.46
N ARG A 66 -14.66 -5.71 3.67
CA ARG A 66 -15.53 -5.03 4.62
C ARG A 66 -14.75 -4.08 5.52
N GLY A 67 -13.43 -4.03 5.34
CA GLY A 67 -12.61 -3.15 6.14
C GLY A 67 -12.13 -3.75 7.46
N HIS A 68 -12.34 -5.05 7.66
CA HIS A 68 -11.88 -5.70 8.87
C HIS A 68 -10.42 -6.10 8.70
N ARG A 69 -9.61 -5.84 9.72
CA ARG A 69 -8.22 -6.22 9.67
C ARG A 69 -8.10 -7.74 9.75
N VAL A 70 -7.43 -8.32 8.77
CA VAL A 70 -7.24 -9.76 8.69
C VAL A 70 -5.90 -10.14 9.28
N LYS A 71 -4.88 -9.33 9.08
CA LYS A 71 -3.53 -9.68 9.50
C LYS A 71 -2.65 -8.44 9.54
N THR A 72 -1.72 -8.43 10.50
CA THR A 72 -0.67 -7.43 10.54
C THR A 72 0.59 -8.07 9.98
N LEU A 73 1.14 -7.49 8.93
CA LEU A 73 2.33 -8.04 8.28
C LEU A 73 3.62 -7.50 8.89
N LEU A 74 3.58 -6.27 9.34
CA LEU A 74 4.79 -5.60 9.79
C LEU A 74 4.40 -4.51 10.77
N ASP A 75 5.14 -4.42 11.87
CA ASP A 75 4.91 -3.39 12.89
C ASP A 75 6.25 -3.18 13.58
N GLU A 76 7.14 -2.45 12.93
CA GLU A 76 8.47 -2.26 13.47
C GLU A 76 9.17 -1.05 12.84
N PHE A 77 10.28 -0.67 13.42
CA PHE A 77 11.10 0.44 12.92
C PHE A 77 11.92 -0.02 11.72
N HIS A 78 11.93 0.80 10.68
CA HIS A 78 12.75 0.56 9.49
C HIS A 78 13.53 1.80 9.15
N VAL A 79 14.74 1.62 8.61
CA VAL A 79 15.56 2.74 8.17
C VAL A 79 15.06 3.23 6.83
N SER A 80 15.40 4.46 6.46
CA SER A 80 15.06 5.00 5.15
C SER A 80 15.66 4.13 4.05
N GLY A 81 15.02 4.14 2.89
CA GLY A 81 15.46 3.35 1.75
C GLY A 81 14.37 2.42 1.26
N SER A 82 14.76 1.50 0.38
CA SER A 82 13.85 0.56 -0.25
C SER A 82 13.74 -0.71 0.57
N HIS A 83 12.51 -1.19 0.73
CA HIS A 83 12.23 -2.38 1.50
C HIS A 83 11.30 -3.30 0.73
N GLU A 84 11.37 -4.57 1.04
CA GLU A 84 10.53 -5.57 0.40
C GLU A 84 10.12 -6.59 1.44
N LEU A 85 8.88 -7.04 1.35
CA LEU A 85 8.43 -8.09 2.24
C LEU A 85 7.63 -9.12 1.43
N THR A 86 7.74 -10.39 1.82
CA THR A 86 7.03 -11.47 1.18
C THR A 86 5.80 -11.81 2.00
N PHE A 87 4.66 -11.88 1.31
CA PHE A 87 3.40 -12.21 1.96
C PHE A 87 2.89 -13.54 1.42
N ASP A 88 2.57 -14.45 2.37
CA ASP A 88 2.04 -15.76 2.04
C ASP A 88 0.57 -15.79 2.46
N GLY A 89 -0.31 -15.84 1.47
CA GLY A 89 -1.74 -15.88 1.71
C GLY A 89 -2.34 -17.27 1.73
N SER A 90 -1.52 -18.32 1.93
CA SER A 90 -2.02 -19.69 1.86
C SER A 90 -3.09 -20.00 2.89
N GLN A 91 -3.14 -19.26 4.00
CA GLN A 91 -4.15 -19.47 5.04
C GLN A 91 -5.39 -18.61 4.82
N MET A 92 -5.46 -17.85 3.75
CA MET A 92 -6.56 -16.96 3.48
C MET A 92 -7.41 -17.48 2.31
N ALA A 93 -8.69 -17.10 2.29
CA ALA A 93 -9.58 -17.46 1.20
C ALA A 93 -9.26 -16.60 -0.02
N SER A 94 -9.48 -17.15 -1.21
CA SER A 94 -9.37 -16.39 -2.44
C SER A 94 -10.31 -15.20 -2.38
N GLY A 95 -9.87 -14.06 -2.89
CA GLY A 95 -10.71 -12.88 -2.90
C GLY A 95 -9.91 -11.60 -2.98
N VAL A 96 -10.62 -10.50 -2.82
CA VAL A 96 -10.03 -9.16 -2.87
C VAL A 96 -9.75 -8.69 -1.46
N TYR A 97 -8.55 -8.14 -1.28
CA TYR A 97 -8.11 -7.59 0.00
C TYR A 97 -7.46 -6.24 -0.26
N PHE A 98 -7.18 -5.53 0.82
CA PHE A 98 -6.44 -4.27 0.75
C PHE A 98 -5.30 -4.32 1.75
N TYR A 99 -4.19 -3.71 1.39
CA TYR A 99 -3.12 -3.56 2.37
C TYR A 99 -2.84 -2.07 2.56
N THR A 100 -2.67 -1.70 3.82
CA THR A 100 -2.46 -0.31 4.20
C THR A 100 -1.13 -0.19 4.94
N MET A 101 -0.34 0.75 4.50
CA MET A 101 0.91 1.09 5.19
C MET A 101 0.75 2.42 5.88
N THR A 102 1.13 2.44 7.15
CA THR A 102 1.12 3.65 7.95
C THR A 102 2.54 3.95 8.37
N ALA A 103 3.00 5.16 8.09
CA ALA A 103 4.31 5.62 8.50
C ALA A 103 4.28 7.13 8.58
N SER A 104 4.91 7.70 9.59
CA SER A 104 4.99 9.16 9.77
C SER A 104 3.61 9.83 9.76
N GLY A 105 2.60 9.13 10.30
CA GLY A 105 1.25 9.67 10.38
C GLY A 105 0.49 9.66 9.07
N ILE A 106 1.03 9.02 8.03
CA ILE A 106 0.41 8.96 6.70
C ILE A 106 0.01 7.53 6.42
N ASN A 107 -1.19 7.35 5.84
CA ASN A 107 -1.69 6.03 5.44
C ASN A 107 -1.78 5.96 3.93
N LYS A 108 -1.32 4.86 3.35
CA LYS A 108 -1.51 4.57 1.94
C LYS A 108 -2.04 3.16 1.79
N THR A 109 -2.97 2.96 0.86
CA THR A 109 -3.67 1.68 0.70
C THR A 109 -3.61 1.23 -0.76
N ARG A 110 -3.45 -0.07 -0.95
CA ARG A 110 -3.51 -0.68 -2.26
C ARG A 110 -4.34 -1.95 -2.22
N LYS A 111 -4.89 -2.30 -3.37
CA LYS A 111 -5.70 -3.50 -3.52
C LYS A 111 -4.81 -4.70 -3.87
N LEU A 112 -5.15 -5.86 -3.31
CA LEU A 112 -4.47 -7.08 -3.69
C LEU A 112 -5.49 -8.19 -3.89
N VAL A 113 -5.22 -9.08 -4.84
CA VAL A 113 -6.16 -10.12 -5.24
C VAL A 113 -5.48 -11.47 -5.10
N LEU A 114 -6.06 -12.32 -4.26
CA LEU A 114 -5.57 -13.69 -4.04
C LEU A 114 -6.45 -14.64 -4.84
N MET A 115 -5.80 -15.39 -5.73
CA MET A 115 -6.49 -16.38 -6.57
C MET A 115 -5.79 -17.71 -6.39
N LYS A 116 -6.41 -18.58 -5.63
CA LYS A 116 -5.86 -19.92 -5.44
C LYS A 116 -6.35 -20.90 -6.49
#